data_906e166d3470f0dde65283d0ce7eb7e1
#
_entry.id   906e166d3470f0dde65283d0ce7eb7e1
#
_cell.length_a   1.000
_cell.length_b   1.000
_cell.length_c   1.000
_cell.angle_alpha   90.00
_cell.angle_beta   90.00
_cell.angle_gamma   90.00
#
_symmetry.space_group_name_H-M   'P 1'
#
loop_
_entity.id
_entity.type
_entity.pdbx_description
1 polymer ?
#
loop_
_entity_poly.entity_id
_entity_poly.type
_entity_poly.pdbx_seq_one_letter_code
_entity_poly.pdbx_strand_id
1 'polypeptide(L)'
;MSVRNRQAGRRVDLLLGLLVAAGVLTGTAANTIGVNWPLDLIQLHAGAALAILLLAPWKYVVIRRGLKRTRRKASTKALSLALAVFVLVTIGSGLLHSTGRVEFVGPLTLMQIHVGAAIGALLTVVLHFLGHAVRPRRTDADRRALLRLAVLGGGAAVATAAWDTGAATGRRFSGSVPKAELEVTSWFDDGVQRVDPASWSLKVGPAAFDLAAVRALPHEGFAAVLDCTSGWYSDQDWHGVRLSTLLAAAGVTEGGWRSVEVRSTTGYARWFGAETLDDVWLVTAVGGQPLSYGHGFPARIVAPGRRGFWWVKWVTTIEPSARPPWAQSFFPLS
;
A
#
# COMPACT_ATOMS: atom_id res chain seq x y z
N MET A 1 28.90 -26.37 -19.68
CA MET A 1 28.45 -25.95 -18.32
C MET A 1 28.20 -27.19 -17.49
N SER A 2 28.90 -27.40 -16.37
CA SER A 2 28.74 -28.59 -15.52
C SER A 2 27.31 -28.67 -14.98
N VAL A 3 26.84 -29.90 -14.73
CA VAL A 3 25.51 -30.15 -14.11
C VAL A 3 25.33 -29.33 -12.82
N ARG A 4 26.38 -29.19 -12.03
CA ARG A 4 26.48 -28.44 -10.79
C ARG A 4 26.17 -26.93 -10.97
N ASN A 5 26.63 -26.32 -12.07
CA ASN A 5 26.39 -24.90 -12.36
C ASN A 5 24.95 -24.62 -12.81
N ARG A 6 24.29 -25.58 -13.49
CA ARG A 6 22.89 -25.46 -13.87
C ARG A 6 21.95 -25.56 -12.67
N GLN A 7 22.30 -26.43 -11.71
CA GLN A 7 21.54 -26.62 -10.48
C GLN A 7 21.64 -25.39 -9.56
N ALA A 8 22.83 -24.79 -9.44
CA ALA A 8 23.03 -23.57 -8.67
C ALA A 8 22.23 -22.38 -9.24
N GLY A 9 22.24 -22.18 -10.56
CA GLY A 9 21.45 -21.12 -11.22
C GLY A 9 19.95 -21.28 -10.99
N ARG A 10 19.43 -22.51 -11.09
CA ARG A 10 18.01 -22.80 -10.86
C ARG A 10 17.58 -22.49 -9.42
N ARG A 11 18.38 -22.84 -8.41
CA ARG A 11 18.11 -22.55 -7.00
C ARG A 11 18.05 -21.04 -6.73
N VAL A 12 18.96 -20.27 -7.33
CA VAL A 12 18.95 -18.80 -7.22
C VAL A 12 17.66 -18.24 -7.86
N ASP A 13 17.24 -18.75 -9.02
CA ASP A 13 16.02 -18.28 -9.67
C ASP A 13 14.76 -18.59 -8.86
N LEU A 14 14.66 -19.78 -8.27
CA LEU A 14 13.56 -20.15 -7.37
C LEU A 14 13.53 -19.27 -6.12
N LEU A 15 14.69 -19.04 -5.51
CA LEU A 15 14.79 -18.22 -4.31
C LEU A 15 14.43 -16.76 -4.59
N LEU A 16 14.92 -16.19 -5.70
CA LEU A 16 14.53 -14.83 -6.12
C LEU A 16 13.02 -14.73 -6.37
N GLY A 17 12.42 -15.74 -7.00
CA GLY A 17 10.97 -15.79 -7.19
C GLY A 17 10.20 -15.78 -5.87
N LEU A 18 10.65 -16.56 -4.88
CA LEU A 18 10.05 -16.57 -3.54
C LEU A 18 10.22 -15.24 -2.81
N LEU A 19 11.40 -14.61 -2.89
CA LEU A 19 11.67 -13.31 -2.26
C LEU A 19 10.85 -12.19 -2.91
N VAL A 20 10.70 -12.19 -4.24
CA VAL A 20 9.82 -11.24 -4.92
C VAL A 20 8.36 -11.44 -4.49
N ALA A 21 7.88 -12.69 -4.44
CA ALA A 21 6.55 -12.99 -3.96
C ALA A 21 6.34 -12.53 -2.50
N ALA A 22 7.31 -12.80 -1.61
CA ALA A 22 7.30 -12.33 -0.23
C ALA A 22 7.26 -10.79 -0.16
N GLY A 23 8.09 -10.10 -0.96
CA GLY A 23 8.09 -8.64 -1.06
C GLY A 23 6.75 -8.08 -1.50
N VAL A 24 6.12 -8.65 -2.55
CA VAL A 24 4.80 -8.23 -3.02
C VAL A 24 3.74 -8.49 -1.95
N LEU A 25 3.69 -9.67 -1.34
CA LEU A 25 2.68 -10.01 -0.34
C LEU A 25 2.81 -9.14 0.91
N THR A 26 4.02 -8.97 1.45
CA THR A 26 4.25 -8.14 2.64
C THR A 26 4.02 -6.67 2.37
N GLY A 27 4.44 -6.15 1.20
CA GLY A 27 4.19 -4.76 0.79
C GLY A 27 2.70 -4.47 0.59
N THR A 28 1.96 -5.38 -0.06
CA THR A 28 0.51 -5.26 -0.21
C THR A 28 -0.18 -5.32 1.16
N ALA A 29 0.21 -6.25 2.03
CA ALA A 29 -0.35 -6.37 3.36
C ALA A 29 -0.07 -5.10 4.20
N ALA A 30 1.15 -4.56 4.21
CA ALA A 30 1.48 -3.32 4.90
C ALA A 30 0.68 -2.12 4.38
N ASN A 31 0.30 -2.12 3.09
CA ASN A 31 -0.51 -1.06 2.50
C ASN A 31 -2.00 -1.18 2.84
N THR A 32 -2.55 -2.39 2.98
CA THR A 32 -3.99 -2.64 3.12
C THR A 32 -4.44 -2.90 4.56
N ILE A 33 -3.59 -3.50 5.39
CA ILE A 33 -3.91 -3.79 6.80
C ILE A 33 -3.76 -2.50 7.61
N GLY A 34 -4.88 -2.00 8.11
CA GLY A 34 -4.93 -0.71 8.81
C GLY A 34 -4.53 -0.74 10.28
N VAL A 35 -4.38 -1.92 10.87
CA VAL A 35 -4.09 -2.11 12.29
C VAL A 35 -2.69 -2.66 12.52
N ASN A 36 -2.15 -2.49 13.73
CA ASN A 36 -0.89 -3.11 14.11
C ASN A 36 -1.00 -4.63 13.98
N TRP A 37 -0.17 -5.19 13.12
CA TRP A 37 -0.10 -6.62 12.92
C TRP A 37 0.94 -7.23 13.88
N PRO A 38 0.70 -8.40 14.47
CA PRO A 38 1.66 -9.02 15.42
C PRO A 38 3.01 -9.36 14.78
N LEU A 39 3.06 -9.50 13.45
CA LEU A 39 4.31 -9.63 12.69
C LEU A 39 4.72 -8.26 12.16
N ASP A 40 5.98 -7.93 12.27
CA ASP A 40 6.52 -6.73 11.65
C ASP A 40 6.64 -6.90 10.14
N LEU A 41 5.53 -6.61 9.44
CA LEU A 41 5.44 -6.77 7.98
C LEU A 41 6.46 -5.91 7.24
N ILE A 42 6.79 -4.73 7.76
CA ILE A 42 7.77 -3.86 7.10
C ILE A 42 9.19 -4.40 7.25
N GLN A 43 9.51 -5.04 8.37
CA GLN A 43 10.80 -5.70 8.58
C GLN A 43 10.95 -6.91 7.65
N LEU A 44 9.89 -7.72 7.52
CA LEU A 44 9.87 -8.83 6.56
C LEU A 44 10.01 -8.34 5.13
N HIS A 45 9.33 -7.24 4.78
CA HIS A 45 9.41 -6.62 3.46
C HIS A 45 10.84 -6.13 3.16
N ALA A 46 11.45 -5.39 4.08
CA ALA A 46 12.82 -4.90 3.97
C ALA A 46 13.82 -6.06 3.91
N GLY A 47 13.64 -7.08 4.75
CA GLY A 47 14.47 -8.28 4.75
C GLY A 47 14.44 -9.02 3.41
N ALA A 48 13.27 -9.16 2.79
CA ALA A 48 13.14 -9.76 1.46
C ALA A 48 13.88 -8.92 0.40
N ALA A 49 13.75 -7.59 0.43
CA ALA A 49 14.45 -6.68 -0.47
C ALA A 49 15.97 -6.76 -0.33
N LEU A 50 16.49 -6.74 0.91
CA LEU A 50 17.91 -6.84 1.18
C LEU A 50 18.47 -8.24 0.84
N ALA A 51 17.70 -9.31 1.03
CA ALA A 51 18.07 -10.65 0.57
C ALA A 51 18.20 -10.72 -0.95
N ILE A 52 17.34 -10.01 -1.72
CA ILE A 52 17.48 -9.89 -3.18
C ILE A 52 18.79 -9.20 -3.53
N LEU A 53 19.16 -8.10 -2.85
CA LEU A 53 20.42 -7.41 -3.07
C LEU A 53 21.63 -8.30 -2.75
N LEU A 54 21.59 -9.06 -1.66
CA LEU A 54 22.65 -10.02 -1.32
C LEU A 54 22.82 -11.12 -2.37
N LEU A 55 21.75 -11.49 -3.08
CA LEU A 55 21.79 -12.45 -4.20
C LEU A 55 22.21 -11.82 -5.52
N ALA A 56 22.20 -10.49 -5.66
CA ALA A 56 22.47 -9.78 -6.90
C ALA A 56 23.83 -10.14 -7.56
N PRO A 57 24.98 -10.31 -6.82
CA PRO A 57 26.24 -10.68 -7.44
C PRO A 57 26.19 -12.02 -8.18
N TRP A 58 25.52 -13.03 -7.60
CA TRP A 58 25.36 -14.33 -8.25
C TRP A 58 24.47 -14.24 -9.46
N LYS A 59 23.36 -13.49 -9.36
CA LYS A 59 22.45 -13.29 -10.48
C LYS A 59 23.10 -12.48 -11.59
N TYR A 60 23.92 -11.48 -11.30
CA TYR A 60 24.68 -10.70 -12.27
C TYR A 60 25.56 -11.59 -13.16
N VAL A 61 26.28 -12.54 -12.57
CA VAL A 61 27.10 -13.51 -13.34
C VAL A 61 26.24 -14.32 -14.30
N VAL A 62 25.04 -14.74 -13.89
CA VAL A 62 24.09 -15.48 -14.73
C VAL A 62 23.57 -14.59 -15.86
N ILE A 63 23.16 -13.36 -15.57
CA ILE A 63 22.65 -12.38 -16.53
C ILE A 63 23.73 -12.04 -17.57
N ARG A 64 24.95 -11.69 -17.14
CA ARG A 64 26.09 -11.36 -18.02
C ARG A 64 26.38 -12.47 -19.01
N ARG A 65 26.37 -13.75 -18.56
CA ARG A 65 26.55 -14.92 -19.44
C ARG A 65 25.37 -15.09 -20.41
N GLY A 66 24.14 -14.81 -19.95
CA GLY A 66 22.93 -14.87 -20.77
C GLY A 66 22.91 -13.83 -21.91
N LEU A 67 23.30 -12.59 -21.58
CA LEU A 67 23.35 -11.47 -22.54
C LEU A 67 24.38 -11.71 -23.65
N LYS A 68 25.52 -12.37 -23.36
CA LYS A 68 26.57 -12.73 -24.34
C LYS A 68 26.16 -13.85 -25.30
N ARG A 69 25.06 -14.58 -25.04
CA ARG A 69 24.58 -15.64 -25.92
C ARG A 69 23.85 -15.04 -27.11
N THR A 70 24.44 -15.18 -28.30
CA THR A 70 23.90 -14.68 -29.58
C THR A 70 22.56 -15.31 -29.95
N ARG A 71 22.30 -16.55 -29.53
CA ARG A 71 21.07 -17.31 -29.85
C ARG A 71 19.83 -16.90 -29.04
N ARG A 72 19.94 -16.03 -28.03
CA ARG A 72 18.75 -15.54 -27.29
C ARG A 72 18.06 -14.42 -28.07
N LYS A 73 16.71 -14.51 -28.18
CA LYS A 73 15.88 -13.47 -28.80
C LYS A 73 16.11 -12.12 -28.11
N ALA A 74 16.14 -11.03 -28.86
CA ALA A 74 16.33 -9.67 -28.32
C ALA A 74 15.26 -9.33 -27.27
N SER A 75 14.00 -9.74 -27.49
CA SER A 75 12.88 -9.56 -26.56
C SER A 75 13.14 -10.20 -25.18
N THR A 76 13.74 -11.39 -25.13
CA THR A 76 14.08 -12.05 -23.86
C THR A 76 15.18 -11.30 -23.09
N LYS A 77 16.13 -10.72 -23.81
CA LYS A 77 17.21 -9.91 -23.22
C LYS A 77 16.63 -8.60 -22.66
N ALA A 78 15.78 -7.93 -23.43
CA ALA A 78 15.10 -6.70 -23.02
C ALA A 78 14.23 -6.91 -21.78
N LEU A 79 13.41 -7.98 -21.75
CA LEU A 79 12.58 -8.33 -20.59
C LEU A 79 13.42 -8.59 -19.33
N SER A 80 14.55 -9.30 -19.46
CA SER A 80 15.45 -9.56 -18.30
C SER A 80 16.12 -8.29 -17.79
N LEU A 81 16.45 -7.34 -18.68
CA LEU A 81 17.03 -6.06 -18.32
C LEU A 81 15.97 -5.16 -17.68
N ALA A 82 14.78 -5.07 -18.25
CA ALA A 82 13.66 -4.32 -17.69
C ALA A 82 13.33 -4.79 -16.27
N LEU A 83 13.25 -6.11 -16.05
CA LEU A 83 13.05 -6.69 -14.72
C LEU A 83 14.14 -6.26 -13.74
N ALA A 84 15.41 -6.31 -14.14
CA ALA A 84 16.52 -5.88 -13.27
C ALA A 84 16.42 -4.40 -12.92
N VAL A 85 16.07 -3.53 -13.87
CA VAL A 85 15.88 -2.10 -13.65
C VAL A 85 14.71 -1.85 -12.68
N PHE A 86 13.55 -2.44 -12.93
CA PHE A 86 12.39 -2.28 -12.04
C PHE A 86 12.67 -2.74 -10.60
N VAL A 87 13.33 -3.89 -10.44
CA VAL A 87 13.71 -4.39 -9.09
C VAL A 87 14.67 -3.43 -8.39
N LEU A 88 15.68 -2.92 -9.10
CA LEU A 88 16.64 -1.97 -8.52
C LEU A 88 15.98 -0.64 -8.15
N VAL A 89 15.10 -0.11 -9.00
CA VAL A 89 14.33 1.12 -8.72
C VAL A 89 13.41 0.90 -7.54
N THR A 90 12.69 -0.24 -7.47
CA THR A 90 11.83 -0.58 -6.35
C THR A 90 12.61 -0.61 -5.04
N ILE A 91 13.71 -1.36 -4.99
CA ILE A 91 14.49 -1.48 -3.75
C ILE A 91 15.14 -0.13 -3.39
N GLY A 92 15.73 0.57 -4.35
CA GLY A 92 16.40 1.85 -4.13
C GLY A 92 15.44 2.92 -3.61
N SER A 93 14.26 3.07 -4.22
CA SER A 93 13.24 4.02 -3.78
C SER A 93 12.67 3.67 -2.39
N GLY A 94 12.46 2.39 -2.08
CA GLY A 94 12.02 1.95 -0.76
C GLY A 94 13.04 2.22 0.33
N LEU A 95 14.32 1.96 0.06
CA LEU A 95 15.41 2.28 1.00
C LEU A 95 15.52 3.79 1.21
N LEU A 96 15.50 4.60 0.15
CA LEU A 96 15.53 6.06 0.28
C LEU A 96 14.33 6.60 1.04
N HIS A 97 13.13 6.08 0.76
CA HIS A 97 11.92 6.45 1.49
C HIS A 97 12.05 6.17 2.99
N SER A 98 12.61 5.02 3.37
CA SER A 98 12.76 4.64 4.78
C SER A 98 13.65 5.58 5.58
N THR A 99 14.52 6.37 4.93
CA THR A 99 15.36 7.37 5.61
C THR A 99 14.58 8.64 6.02
N GLY A 100 13.41 8.89 5.43
CA GLY A 100 12.65 10.13 5.62
C GLY A 100 13.31 11.40 5.07
N ARG A 101 14.50 11.28 4.44
CA ARG A 101 15.29 12.44 3.96
C ARG A 101 14.88 12.92 2.59
N VAL A 102 14.36 12.04 1.77
CA VAL A 102 13.93 12.34 0.39
C VAL A 102 12.46 11.96 0.27
N GLU A 103 11.64 12.90 -0.14
CA GLU A 103 10.21 12.69 -0.30
C GLU A 103 9.82 12.61 -1.78
N PHE A 104 10.38 13.52 -2.59
CA PHE A 104 10.05 13.66 -4.00
C PHE A 104 11.28 13.48 -4.89
N VAL A 105 11.05 12.93 -6.07
CA VAL A 105 11.98 12.94 -7.21
C VAL A 105 11.21 13.49 -8.40
N GLY A 106 11.46 14.75 -8.73
CA GLY A 106 10.61 15.50 -9.66
C GLY A 106 9.17 15.62 -9.12
N PRO A 107 8.14 15.37 -9.91
CA PRO A 107 6.74 15.48 -9.48
C PRO A 107 6.23 14.28 -8.68
N LEU A 108 7.00 13.21 -8.54
CA LEU A 108 6.58 11.94 -7.94
C LEU A 108 7.14 11.79 -6.52
N THR A 109 6.32 11.27 -5.61
CA THR A 109 6.80 10.82 -4.31
C THR A 109 7.64 9.55 -4.46
N LEU A 110 8.59 9.32 -3.55
CA LEU A 110 9.35 8.06 -3.54
C LEU A 110 8.45 6.83 -3.40
N MET A 111 7.32 6.95 -2.71
CA MET A 111 6.36 5.86 -2.58
C MET A 111 5.65 5.57 -3.91
N GLN A 112 5.28 6.60 -4.68
CA GLN A 112 4.73 6.42 -6.03
C GLN A 112 5.71 5.72 -6.96
N ILE A 113 7.00 6.12 -6.91
CA ILE A 113 8.07 5.47 -7.67
C ILE A 113 8.23 4.02 -7.23
N HIS A 114 8.23 3.76 -5.91
CA HIS A 114 8.36 2.42 -5.33
C HIS A 114 7.25 1.49 -5.80
N VAL A 115 5.99 1.92 -5.63
CA VAL A 115 4.81 1.13 -6.02
C VAL A 115 4.73 0.95 -7.54
N GLY A 116 4.95 2.01 -8.32
CA GLY A 116 4.94 1.94 -9.78
C GLY A 116 6.02 1.00 -10.32
N ALA A 117 7.25 1.08 -9.78
CA ALA A 117 8.32 0.17 -10.14
C ALA A 117 8.04 -1.27 -9.69
N ALA A 118 7.41 -1.48 -8.53
CA ALA A 118 7.01 -2.81 -8.05
C ALA A 118 5.96 -3.46 -8.95
N ILE A 119 4.97 -2.68 -9.43
CA ILE A 119 3.99 -3.16 -10.42
C ILE A 119 4.70 -3.53 -11.73
N GLY A 120 5.61 -2.69 -12.21
CA GLY A 120 6.44 -2.99 -13.39
C GLY A 120 7.29 -4.25 -13.20
N ALA A 121 7.90 -4.43 -12.03
CA ALA A 121 8.64 -5.64 -11.67
C ALA A 121 7.73 -6.88 -11.67
N LEU A 122 6.54 -6.79 -11.08
CA LEU A 122 5.57 -7.91 -11.03
C LEU A 122 5.14 -8.34 -12.43
N LEU A 123 4.75 -7.38 -13.29
CA LEU A 123 4.36 -7.67 -14.67
C LEU A 123 5.51 -8.32 -15.46
N THR A 124 6.72 -7.77 -15.33
CA THR A 124 7.90 -8.34 -16.01
C THR A 124 8.31 -9.70 -15.46
N VAL A 125 8.15 -9.96 -14.15
CA VAL A 125 8.35 -11.27 -13.53
C VAL A 125 7.36 -12.29 -14.10
N VAL A 126 6.07 -11.95 -14.15
CA VAL A 126 5.04 -12.85 -14.69
C VAL A 126 5.37 -13.23 -16.13
N LEU A 127 5.67 -12.25 -17.00
CA LEU A 127 6.07 -12.50 -18.38
C LEU A 127 7.37 -13.33 -18.48
N HIS A 128 8.32 -13.10 -17.58
CA HIS A 128 9.57 -13.86 -17.53
C HIS A 128 9.32 -15.31 -17.11
N PHE A 129 8.44 -15.56 -16.13
CA PHE A 129 8.06 -16.91 -15.70
C PHE A 129 7.28 -17.68 -16.77
N LEU A 130 6.35 -17.03 -17.48
CA LEU A 130 5.63 -17.66 -18.61
C LEU A 130 6.58 -18.18 -19.70
N GLY A 131 7.69 -17.46 -19.93
CA GLY A 131 8.71 -17.87 -20.91
C GLY A 131 9.79 -18.83 -20.38
N HIS A 132 10.00 -18.90 -19.05
CA HIS A 132 11.17 -19.55 -18.44
C HIS A 132 10.86 -20.25 -17.09
N ALA A 133 9.67 -20.81 -16.94
CA ALA A 133 9.24 -21.44 -15.70
C ALA A 133 10.25 -22.48 -15.18
N VAL A 134 10.81 -22.24 -14.02
CA VAL A 134 11.69 -23.16 -13.31
C VAL A 134 10.85 -24.00 -12.34
N ARG A 135 10.63 -25.25 -12.67
CA ARG A 135 9.85 -26.15 -11.78
C ARG A 135 10.71 -26.59 -10.59
N PRO A 136 10.23 -26.47 -9.34
CA PRO A 136 10.91 -27.01 -8.16
C PRO A 136 11.15 -28.52 -8.29
N ARG A 137 12.27 -29.00 -7.79
CA ARG A 137 12.60 -30.42 -7.71
C ARG A 137 12.99 -30.76 -6.27
N ARG A 138 12.71 -31.98 -5.81
CA ARG A 138 13.10 -32.44 -4.47
C ARG A 138 14.60 -32.26 -4.19
N THR A 139 15.45 -32.35 -5.22
CA THR A 139 16.90 -32.15 -5.14
C THR A 139 17.31 -30.69 -4.93
N ASP A 140 16.39 -29.74 -4.96
CA ASP A 140 16.68 -28.32 -4.68
C ASP A 140 16.78 -28.03 -3.19
N ALA A 141 16.13 -28.84 -2.33
CA ALA A 141 16.10 -28.74 -0.87
C ALA A 141 17.07 -29.75 -0.22
N ASP A 142 18.38 -29.66 -0.51
CA ASP A 142 19.39 -30.43 0.20
C ASP A 142 19.94 -29.66 1.43
N ARG A 143 20.62 -30.36 2.34
CA ARG A 143 21.20 -29.77 3.57
C ARG A 143 22.05 -28.53 3.29
N ARG A 144 22.80 -28.55 2.17
CA ARG A 144 23.66 -27.40 1.78
C ARG A 144 22.84 -26.20 1.31
N ALA A 145 21.69 -26.45 0.65
CA ALA A 145 20.77 -25.38 0.26
C ALA A 145 20.13 -24.74 1.51
N LEU A 146 19.71 -25.56 2.49
CA LEU A 146 19.17 -25.06 3.77
C LEU A 146 20.18 -24.21 4.54
N LEU A 147 21.44 -24.65 4.64
CA LEU A 147 22.50 -23.88 5.27
C LEU A 147 22.73 -22.52 4.57
N ARG A 148 22.73 -22.51 3.23
CA ARG A 148 22.86 -21.25 2.47
C ARG A 148 21.66 -20.33 2.66
N LEU A 149 20.45 -20.88 2.77
CA LEU A 149 19.24 -20.11 3.10
C LEU A 149 19.34 -19.51 4.50
N ALA A 150 19.82 -20.26 5.47
CA ALA A 150 20.04 -19.77 6.83
C ALA A 150 21.08 -18.62 6.86
N VAL A 151 22.20 -18.77 6.14
CA VAL A 151 23.20 -17.71 6.00
C VAL A 151 22.64 -16.46 5.29
N LEU A 152 21.88 -16.65 4.21
CA LEU A 152 21.23 -15.54 3.52
C LEU A 152 20.19 -14.85 4.40
N GLY A 153 19.36 -15.62 5.10
CA GLY A 153 18.35 -15.08 6.04
C GLY A 153 19.01 -14.33 7.20
N GLY A 154 20.03 -14.90 7.80
CA GLY A 154 20.84 -14.24 8.84
C GLY A 154 21.51 -12.96 8.32
N GLY A 155 22.12 -13.01 7.14
CA GLY A 155 22.71 -11.83 6.49
C GLY A 155 21.67 -10.75 6.18
N ALA A 156 20.49 -11.13 5.69
CA ALA A 156 19.40 -10.20 5.45
C ALA A 156 18.89 -9.57 6.76
N ALA A 157 18.74 -10.35 7.83
CA ALA A 157 18.34 -9.84 9.14
C ALA A 157 19.35 -8.84 9.70
N VAL A 158 20.65 -9.15 9.64
CA VAL A 158 21.72 -8.23 10.05
C VAL A 158 21.70 -6.96 9.19
N ALA A 159 21.55 -7.09 7.87
CA ALA A 159 21.47 -5.94 6.96
C ALA A 159 20.26 -5.07 7.25
N THR A 160 19.10 -5.68 7.57
CA THR A 160 17.89 -4.95 7.96
C THR A 160 18.09 -4.18 9.27
N ALA A 161 18.62 -4.85 10.30
CA ALA A 161 18.93 -4.21 11.59
C ALA A 161 19.94 -3.06 11.43
N ALA A 162 20.98 -3.25 10.64
CA ALA A 162 21.96 -2.20 10.35
C ALA A 162 21.34 -1.04 9.57
N TRP A 163 20.44 -1.31 8.63
CA TRP A 163 19.71 -0.27 7.88
C TRP A 163 18.79 0.53 8.79
N ASP A 164 18.09 -0.12 9.71
CA ASP A 164 17.15 0.54 10.63
C ASP A 164 17.83 1.56 11.54
N THR A 165 19.14 1.43 11.83
CA THR A 165 19.88 2.46 12.59
C THR A 165 19.97 3.80 11.83
N GLY A 166 19.89 3.79 10.49
CA GLY A 166 19.89 4.98 9.63
C GLY A 166 18.52 5.40 9.13
N ALA A 167 17.48 4.64 9.46
CA ALA A 167 16.12 4.94 9.08
C ALA A 167 15.52 6.08 9.93
N ALA A 168 14.47 6.72 9.42
CA ALA A 168 13.77 7.76 10.16
C ALA A 168 13.20 7.22 11.48
N THR A 169 13.38 7.95 12.57
CA THR A 169 12.79 7.62 13.87
C THR A 169 11.27 7.81 13.82
N GLY A 170 10.54 7.04 14.63
CA GLY A 170 9.08 7.16 14.73
C GLY A 170 8.31 6.57 13.53
N ARG A 171 8.94 5.78 12.66
CA ARG A 171 8.22 5.05 11.61
C ARG A 171 7.17 4.12 12.20
N ARG A 172 6.01 4.06 11.55
CA ARG A 172 4.94 3.13 11.92
C ARG A 172 5.23 1.72 11.35
N PHE A 173 4.46 0.75 11.82
CA PHE A 173 4.45 -0.65 11.31
C PHE A 173 4.22 -0.74 9.78
N SER A 174 3.63 0.29 9.19
CA SER A 174 3.39 0.43 7.73
C SER A 174 4.62 0.93 6.96
N GLY A 175 5.68 1.35 7.66
CA GLY A 175 6.84 2.03 7.08
C GLY A 175 6.66 3.54 6.88
N SER A 176 5.47 4.09 7.19
CA SER A 176 5.21 5.52 7.05
C SER A 176 6.06 6.34 8.01
N VAL A 177 6.57 7.48 7.51
CA VAL A 177 7.37 8.45 8.28
C VAL A 177 6.47 9.53 8.90
N PRO A 178 6.84 10.10 10.07
CA PRO A 178 6.04 11.14 10.71
C PRO A 178 6.08 12.46 9.93
N LYS A 179 4.94 13.16 9.90
CA LYS A 179 4.77 14.52 9.41
C LYS A 179 4.02 15.34 10.45
N ALA A 180 4.49 16.57 10.71
CA ALA A 180 3.80 17.49 11.61
C ALA A 180 2.50 17.99 10.98
N GLU A 181 2.52 18.30 9.69
CA GLU A 181 1.38 18.82 8.96
C GLU A 181 0.61 17.71 8.25
N LEU A 182 -0.66 17.98 7.98
CA LEU A 182 -1.51 17.13 7.16
C LEU A 182 -1.20 17.41 5.68
N GLU A 183 -0.48 16.50 5.05
CA GLU A 183 -0.09 16.65 3.64
C GLU A 183 -1.27 16.42 2.69
N VAL A 184 -1.29 17.15 1.58
CA VAL A 184 -2.22 16.87 0.48
C VAL A 184 -1.54 15.92 -0.50
N THR A 185 -1.98 14.68 -0.52
CA THR A 185 -1.51 13.67 -1.48
C THR A 185 -2.69 13.07 -2.22
N SER A 186 -2.52 12.84 -3.51
CA SER A 186 -3.46 12.14 -4.38
C SER A 186 -2.71 11.08 -5.20
N TRP A 187 -3.44 10.09 -5.69
CA TRP A 187 -2.91 9.15 -6.68
C TRP A 187 -2.88 9.81 -8.07
N PHE A 188 -2.23 9.17 -9.04
CA PHE A 188 -1.93 9.75 -10.36
C PHE A 188 -3.13 10.32 -11.12
N ASP A 189 -4.32 9.81 -10.86
CA ASP A 189 -5.58 10.11 -11.53
C ASP A 189 -6.58 10.90 -10.67
N ASP A 190 -6.34 10.98 -9.35
CA ASP A 190 -7.19 11.71 -8.41
C ASP A 190 -6.71 13.16 -8.24
N GLY A 191 -7.10 14.03 -9.12
CA GLY A 191 -6.93 15.48 -8.92
C GLY A 191 -7.74 15.97 -7.71
N VAL A 192 -7.31 17.09 -7.09
CA VAL A 192 -8.06 17.73 -6.01
C VAL A 192 -9.42 18.19 -6.52
N GLN A 193 -10.51 17.61 -5.98
CA GLN A 193 -11.86 17.97 -6.35
C GLN A 193 -12.27 19.30 -5.70
N ARG A 194 -12.76 20.24 -6.52
CA ARG A 194 -13.32 21.52 -6.05
C ARG A 194 -14.84 21.43 -6.01
N VAL A 195 -15.34 20.88 -4.90
CA VAL A 195 -16.78 20.70 -4.69
C VAL A 195 -17.40 22.02 -4.21
N ASP A 196 -18.42 22.51 -4.93
CA ASP A 196 -19.17 23.68 -4.48
C ASP A 196 -20.07 23.31 -3.29
N PRO A 197 -19.87 23.91 -2.11
CA PRO A 197 -20.64 23.60 -0.92
C PRO A 197 -22.13 23.98 -1.03
N ALA A 198 -22.49 24.92 -1.92
CA ALA A 198 -23.87 25.34 -2.09
C ALA A 198 -24.71 24.32 -2.85
N SER A 199 -24.08 23.56 -3.73
CA SER A 199 -24.72 22.50 -4.51
C SER A 199 -24.42 21.08 -3.99
N TRP A 200 -23.50 20.95 -3.00
CA TRP A 200 -23.16 19.65 -2.46
C TRP A 200 -24.29 19.05 -1.64
N SER A 201 -24.57 17.80 -1.89
CA SER A 201 -25.54 17.00 -1.17
C SER A 201 -24.96 15.63 -0.82
N LEU A 202 -25.15 15.21 0.42
CA LEU A 202 -24.79 13.88 0.91
C LEU A 202 -26.05 13.00 0.93
N LYS A 203 -26.11 12.00 0.07
CA LYS A 203 -27.14 10.97 0.12
C LYS A 203 -26.77 9.93 1.18
N VAL A 204 -27.68 9.66 2.11
CA VAL A 204 -27.53 8.64 3.15
C VAL A 204 -28.77 7.76 3.16
N GLY A 205 -28.69 6.56 2.58
CA GLY A 205 -29.86 5.70 2.41
C GLY A 205 -31.02 6.45 1.74
N PRO A 206 -32.20 6.58 2.43
CA PRO A 206 -33.36 7.29 1.89
C PRO A 206 -33.28 8.81 2.03
N ALA A 207 -32.37 9.36 2.84
CA ALA A 207 -32.28 10.78 3.15
C ALA A 207 -31.17 11.49 2.35
N ALA A 208 -31.30 12.83 2.25
CA ALA A 208 -30.28 13.70 1.71
C ALA A 208 -30.01 14.86 2.68
N PHE A 209 -28.74 15.20 2.86
CA PHE A 209 -28.28 16.26 3.75
C PHE A 209 -27.43 17.26 2.96
N ASP A 210 -27.71 18.54 3.11
CA ASP A 210 -26.76 19.58 2.71
C ASP A 210 -25.66 19.75 3.78
N LEU A 211 -24.68 20.59 3.54
CA LEU A 211 -23.58 20.81 4.46
C LEU A 211 -24.03 21.39 5.82
N ALA A 212 -25.07 22.23 5.83
CA ALA A 212 -25.60 22.81 7.03
C ALA A 212 -26.32 21.75 7.90
N ALA A 213 -27.12 20.88 7.26
CA ALA A 213 -27.77 19.76 7.93
C ALA A 213 -26.77 18.76 8.50
N VAL A 214 -25.70 18.43 7.76
CA VAL A 214 -24.61 17.58 8.30
C VAL A 214 -23.98 18.24 9.53
N ARG A 215 -23.66 19.52 9.46
CA ARG A 215 -23.03 20.26 10.57
C ARG A 215 -23.93 20.43 11.81
N ALA A 216 -25.24 20.35 11.63
CA ALA A 216 -26.22 20.40 12.71
C ALA A 216 -26.36 19.08 13.49
N LEU A 217 -25.83 17.96 12.96
CA LEU A 217 -25.80 16.69 13.67
C LEU A 217 -24.85 16.75 14.88
N PRO A 218 -25.00 15.84 15.87
CA PRO A 218 -24.08 15.75 17.01
C PRO A 218 -22.65 15.46 16.54
N HIS A 219 -21.79 16.49 16.54
CA HIS A 219 -20.38 16.39 16.21
C HIS A 219 -19.53 16.18 17.47
N GLU A 220 -18.49 15.38 17.34
CA GLU A 220 -17.50 15.14 18.38
C GLU A 220 -16.11 15.50 17.86
N GLY A 221 -15.25 16.03 18.77
CA GLY A 221 -13.82 16.19 18.51
C GLY A 221 -13.06 14.95 18.97
N PHE A 222 -12.12 14.49 18.19
CA PHE A 222 -11.29 13.33 18.52
C PHE A 222 -9.93 13.38 17.82
N ALA A 223 -8.90 12.84 18.47
CA ALA A 223 -7.57 12.68 17.87
C ALA A 223 -7.49 11.37 17.09
N ALA A 224 -6.93 11.41 15.89
CA ALA A 224 -6.66 10.20 15.12
C ALA A 224 -5.50 10.39 14.12
N VAL A 225 -4.70 9.33 14.01
CA VAL A 225 -3.56 9.28 13.09
C VAL A 225 -4.02 8.88 11.69
N LEU A 226 -3.85 9.77 10.73
CA LEU A 226 -3.94 9.43 9.32
C LEU A 226 -2.61 8.79 8.86
N ASP A 227 -2.62 7.50 8.63
CA ASP A 227 -1.50 6.75 8.08
C ASP A 227 -1.68 6.60 6.56
N CYS A 228 -1.09 7.53 5.80
CA CYS A 228 -1.31 7.68 4.37
C CYS A 228 -0.60 6.59 3.56
N THR A 229 -1.23 6.15 2.48
CA THR A 229 -0.64 5.19 1.51
C THR A 229 0.55 5.78 0.74
N SER A 230 0.73 7.09 0.78
CA SER A 230 1.92 7.77 0.22
C SER A 230 3.17 7.65 1.11
N GLY A 231 3.08 6.94 2.24
CA GLY A 231 4.22 6.60 3.09
C GLY A 231 4.53 7.61 4.19
N TRP A 232 3.58 8.45 4.56
CA TRP A 232 3.67 9.37 5.70
C TRP A 232 2.47 9.18 6.64
N TYR A 233 2.60 9.66 7.86
CA TYR A 233 1.47 9.75 8.79
C TYR A 233 1.50 11.08 9.55
N SER A 234 0.31 11.52 9.98
CA SER A 234 0.14 12.71 10.81
C SER A 234 -0.95 12.47 11.84
N ASP A 235 -0.71 12.91 13.07
CA ASP A 235 -1.70 12.91 14.15
C ASP A 235 -2.45 14.23 14.11
N GLN A 236 -3.78 14.17 14.08
CA GLN A 236 -4.62 15.34 13.87
C GLN A 236 -5.86 15.29 14.76
N ASP A 237 -6.33 16.47 15.13
CA ASP A 237 -7.62 16.66 15.81
C ASP A 237 -8.73 16.82 14.76
N TRP A 238 -9.63 15.85 14.72
CA TRP A 238 -10.73 15.78 13.78
C TRP A 238 -12.04 16.18 14.46
N HIS A 239 -13.01 16.69 13.67
CA HIS A 239 -14.33 17.05 14.15
C HIS A 239 -15.39 16.58 13.17
N GLY A 240 -16.30 15.71 13.62
CA GLY A 240 -17.28 15.07 12.77
C GLY A 240 -18.35 14.28 13.52
N VAL A 241 -19.18 13.59 12.74
CA VAL A 241 -20.29 12.75 13.23
C VAL A 241 -19.98 11.27 12.96
N ARG A 242 -20.32 10.39 13.91
CA ARG A 242 -20.19 8.94 13.71
C ARG A 242 -21.09 8.44 12.57
N LEU A 243 -20.65 7.45 11.82
CA LEU A 243 -21.47 6.88 10.76
C LEU A 243 -22.77 6.26 11.31
N SER A 244 -22.72 5.63 12.48
CA SER A 244 -23.93 5.11 13.16
C SER A 244 -24.95 6.21 13.44
N THR A 245 -24.52 7.35 13.99
CA THR A 245 -25.37 8.51 14.27
C THR A 245 -25.97 9.09 12.99
N LEU A 246 -25.16 9.20 11.92
CA LEU A 246 -25.60 9.71 10.65
C LEU A 246 -26.65 8.79 9.98
N LEU A 247 -26.43 7.47 10.01
CA LEU A 247 -27.38 6.47 9.49
C LEU A 247 -28.69 6.49 10.27
N ALA A 248 -28.63 6.61 11.59
CA ALA A 248 -29.83 6.73 12.44
C ALA A 248 -30.62 8.01 12.11
N ALA A 249 -29.94 9.16 11.95
CA ALA A 249 -30.55 10.41 11.54
C ALA A 249 -31.21 10.34 10.13
N ALA A 250 -30.67 9.49 9.26
CA ALA A 250 -31.22 9.22 7.93
C ALA A 250 -32.39 8.21 7.92
N GLY A 251 -32.76 7.64 9.08
CA GLY A 251 -33.80 6.62 9.17
C GLY A 251 -33.38 5.24 8.63
N VAL A 252 -32.08 5.00 8.51
CA VAL A 252 -31.57 3.68 8.13
C VAL A 252 -31.67 2.75 9.34
N THR A 253 -32.52 1.74 9.23
CA THR A 253 -32.69 0.72 10.26
C THR A 253 -31.70 -0.42 10.10
N GLU A 254 -31.33 -1.05 11.22
CA GLU A 254 -30.53 -2.28 11.20
C GLU A 254 -31.34 -3.41 10.55
N GLY A 255 -30.70 -4.16 9.69
CA GLY A 255 -31.25 -5.38 9.12
C GLY A 255 -31.04 -5.52 7.61
N GLY A 256 -30.70 -6.74 7.20
CA GLY A 256 -30.62 -7.15 5.77
C GLY A 256 -29.36 -6.68 4.99
N TRP A 257 -28.51 -5.83 5.56
CA TRP A 257 -27.25 -5.40 4.93
C TRP A 257 -26.01 -5.90 5.73
N ARG A 258 -24.89 -6.01 5.05
CA ARG A 258 -23.64 -6.56 5.61
C ARG A 258 -22.57 -5.49 5.82
N SER A 259 -22.71 -4.37 5.15
CA SER A 259 -21.78 -3.24 5.22
C SER A 259 -22.49 -1.95 4.82
N VAL A 260 -21.80 -0.85 5.04
CA VAL A 260 -22.16 0.47 4.51
C VAL A 260 -21.14 0.85 3.46
N GLU A 261 -21.61 1.12 2.25
CA GLU A 261 -20.81 1.68 1.18
C GLU A 261 -20.69 3.18 1.34
N VAL A 262 -19.48 3.69 1.38
CA VAL A 262 -19.18 5.13 1.33
C VAL A 262 -18.51 5.45 0.02
N ARG A 263 -19.09 6.38 -0.76
CA ARG A 263 -18.65 6.74 -2.09
C ARG A 263 -18.26 8.21 -2.19
N SER A 264 -17.15 8.44 -2.86
CA SER A 264 -16.65 9.76 -3.25
C SER A 264 -17.32 10.29 -4.51
N THR A 265 -17.24 11.61 -4.73
CA THR A 265 -17.58 12.23 -6.02
C THR A 265 -16.74 11.71 -7.20
N THR A 266 -15.54 11.14 -6.94
CA THR A 266 -14.69 10.53 -7.98
C THR A 266 -15.09 9.10 -8.35
N GLY A 267 -16.09 8.53 -7.66
CA GLY A 267 -16.49 7.13 -7.81
C GLY A 267 -15.75 6.18 -6.86
N TYR A 268 -14.66 6.64 -6.22
CA TYR A 268 -13.94 5.83 -5.22
C TYR A 268 -14.86 5.42 -4.07
N ALA A 269 -14.88 4.15 -3.70
CA ALA A 269 -15.76 3.63 -2.67
C ALA A 269 -15.09 2.65 -1.71
N ARG A 270 -15.55 2.62 -0.45
CA ARG A 270 -15.16 1.66 0.58
C ARG A 270 -16.37 1.15 1.35
N TRP A 271 -16.28 -0.09 1.80
CA TRP A 271 -17.34 -0.78 2.52
C TRP A 271 -16.92 -1.01 3.97
N PHE A 272 -17.68 -0.46 4.89
CA PHE A 272 -17.46 -0.58 6.33
C PHE A 272 -18.48 -1.55 6.93
N GLY A 273 -18.01 -2.52 7.71
CA GLY A 273 -18.88 -3.48 8.40
C GLY A 273 -19.73 -2.80 9.47
N ALA A 274 -20.91 -3.33 9.73
CA ALA A 274 -21.83 -2.80 10.72
C ALA A 274 -21.19 -2.63 12.12
N GLU A 275 -20.33 -3.57 12.48
CA GLU A 275 -19.58 -3.59 13.75
C GLU A 275 -18.55 -2.47 13.91
N THR A 276 -18.26 -1.72 12.84
CA THR A 276 -17.24 -0.64 12.87
C THR A 276 -17.82 0.76 12.74
N LEU A 277 -19.12 0.92 12.62
CA LEU A 277 -19.74 2.22 12.30
C LEU A 277 -19.63 3.26 13.42
N ASP A 278 -19.49 2.82 14.66
CA ASP A 278 -19.22 3.70 15.81
C ASP A 278 -17.79 4.23 15.85
N ASP A 279 -16.86 3.54 15.15
CA ASP A 279 -15.45 3.90 15.07
C ASP A 279 -15.06 4.55 13.73
N VAL A 280 -16.06 4.87 12.90
CA VAL A 280 -15.88 5.53 11.61
C VAL A 280 -16.69 6.82 11.57
N TRP A 281 -16.06 7.89 11.11
CA TRP A 281 -16.59 9.24 11.22
C TRP A 281 -16.72 9.90 9.85
N LEU A 282 -17.80 10.64 9.64
CA LEU A 282 -17.92 11.66 8.61
C LEU A 282 -17.44 12.99 9.19
N VAL A 283 -16.31 13.48 8.70
CA VAL A 283 -15.61 14.64 9.26
C VAL A 283 -15.74 15.83 8.32
N THR A 284 -15.96 17.02 8.89
CA THR A 284 -16.08 18.29 8.16
C THR A 284 -15.00 19.31 8.53
N ALA A 285 -14.21 19.03 9.59
CA ALA A 285 -13.16 19.94 10.06
C ALA A 285 -11.96 19.17 10.62
N VAL A 286 -10.78 19.79 10.57
CA VAL A 286 -9.51 19.30 11.13
C VAL A 286 -8.74 20.47 11.75
N GLY A 287 -8.13 20.28 12.93
CA GLY A 287 -7.39 21.34 13.62
C GLY A 287 -8.24 22.59 13.91
N GLY A 288 -9.54 22.43 14.16
CA GLY A 288 -10.48 23.51 14.39
C GLY A 288 -10.88 24.32 13.15
N GLN A 289 -10.42 23.92 11.94
CA GLN A 289 -10.73 24.60 10.69
C GLN A 289 -11.53 23.68 9.73
N PRO A 290 -12.37 24.22 8.84
CA PRO A 290 -12.97 23.43 7.78
C PRO A 290 -11.91 22.69 6.97
N LEU A 291 -12.25 21.51 6.45
CA LEU A 291 -11.37 20.79 5.54
C LEU A 291 -10.97 21.66 4.34
N SER A 292 -9.72 21.56 3.89
CA SER A 292 -9.36 22.08 2.58
C SER A 292 -9.89 21.17 1.46
N TYR A 293 -9.96 21.66 0.23
CA TYR A 293 -10.33 20.84 -0.92
C TYR A 293 -9.42 19.60 -1.07
N GLY A 294 -8.10 19.77 -0.86
CA GLY A 294 -7.15 18.67 -0.91
C GLY A 294 -7.33 17.64 0.20
N HIS A 295 -7.92 18.03 1.33
CA HIS A 295 -8.22 17.14 2.46
C HIS A 295 -9.62 16.53 2.40
N GLY A 296 -10.40 16.83 1.36
CA GLY A 296 -11.70 16.19 1.13
C GLY A 296 -12.92 17.04 1.47
N PHE A 297 -12.79 18.39 1.46
CA PHE A 297 -13.95 19.29 1.63
C PHE A 297 -15.06 18.97 0.62
N PRO A 298 -16.38 18.96 0.99
CA PRO A 298 -16.95 19.40 2.28
C PRO A 298 -16.88 18.36 3.40
N ALA A 299 -16.78 17.05 3.07
CA ALA A 299 -16.77 15.98 4.06
C ALA A 299 -15.91 14.80 3.59
N ARG A 300 -15.25 14.17 4.54
CA ARG A 300 -14.44 12.97 4.33
C ARG A 300 -14.69 11.92 5.41
N ILE A 301 -14.33 10.68 5.13
CA ILE A 301 -14.25 9.64 6.15
C ILE A 301 -12.91 9.74 6.91
N VAL A 302 -13.02 9.58 8.22
CA VAL A 302 -11.93 9.27 9.14
C VAL A 302 -12.22 7.92 9.77
N ALA A 303 -11.30 6.97 9.60
CA ALA A 303 -11.41 5.61 10.12
C ALA A 303 -10.16 5.30 10.97
N PRO A 304 -10.15 5.66 12.26
CA PRO A 304 -9.02 5.45 13.15
C PRO A 304 -8.53 4.00 13.13
N GLY A 305 -7.21 3.80 13.21
CA GLY A 305 -6.60 2.48 13.14
C GLY A 305 -6.54 1.85 11.73
N ARG A 306 -7.13 2.46 10.71
CA ARG A 306 -7.07 1.98 9.33
C ARG A 306 -6.14 2.85 8.48
N ARG A 307 -5.56 2.25 7.43
CA ARG A 307 -4.71 2.98 6.46
C ARG A 307 -5.53 4.03 5.70
N GLY A 308 -4.85 5.10 5.22
CA GLY A 308 -5.45 6.22 4.50
C GLY A 308 -6.32 5.83 3.29
N PHE A 309 -6.07 4.70 2.73
CA PHE A 309 -6.87 4.04 1.70
C PHE A 309 -8.35 3.80 2.13
N TRP A 310 -8.66 3.71 3.43
CA TRP A 310 -10.01 3.64 3.97
C TRP A 310 -10.65 5.02 4.20
N TRP A 311 -9.89 6.09 4.11
CA TRP A 311 -10.30 7.44 4.46
C TRP A 311 -10.82 8.19 3.23
N VAL A 312 -12.03 7.83 2.78
CA VAL A 312 -12.66 8.36 1.56
C VAL A 312 -12.82 9.88 1.64
N LYS A 313 -12.29 10.60 0.65
CA LYS A 313 -12.43 12.06 0.50
C LYS A 313 -13.65 12.41 -0.34
N TRP A 314 -14.14 13.65 -0.22
CA TRP A 314 -15.24 14.19 -1.05
C TRP A 314 -16.47 13.28 -1.08
N VAL A 315 -16.94 12.87 0.09
CA VAL A 315 -18.03 11.91 0.23
C VAL A 315 -19.34 12.51 -0.29
N THR A 316 -20.07 11.76 -1.09
CA THR A 316 -21.37 12.14 -1.65
C THR A 316 -22.47 11.12 -1.38
N THR A 317 -22.08 9.87 -1.06
CA THR A 317 -23.07 8.80 -0.88
C THR A 317 -22.64 7.85 0.23
N ILE A 318 -23.59 7.49 1.09
CA ILE A 318 -23.44 6.50 2.15
C ILE A 318 -24.67 5.59 2.10
N GLU A 319 -24.51 4.33 1.72
CA GLU A 319 -25.63 3.42 1.49
C GLU A 319 -25.40 2.04 2.11
N PRO A 320 -26.46 1.45 2.72
CA PRO A 320 -26.43 0.05 3.12
C PRO A 320 -26.17 -0.87 1.92
N SER A 321 -25.37 -1.90 2.12
CA SER A 321 -24.93 -2.81 1.06
C SER A 321 -24.95 -4.27 1.51
N ALA A 322 -25.40 -5.17 0.64
CA ALA A 322 -25.29 -6.62 0.84
C ALA A 322 -23.87 -7.14 0.64
N ARG A 323 -22.97 -6.32 0.11
CA ARG A 323 -21.56 -6.68 -0.12
C ARG A 323 -20.83 -6.84 1.21
N PRO A 324 -20.09 -7.94 1.43
CA PRO A 324 -19.31 -8.08 2.65
C PRO A 324 -18.13 -7.09 2.69
N PRO A 325 -17.75 -6.56 3.87
CA PRO A 325 -16.72 -5.52 3.99
C PRO A 325 -15.34 -5.97 3.48
N TRP A 326 -15.05 -7.27 3.48
CA TRP A 326 -13.78 -7.81 2.98
C TRP A 326 -13.72 -7.92 1.45
N ALA A 327 -14.86 -7.88 0.74
CA ALA A 327 -14.93 -8.01 -0.72
C ALA A 327 -14.69 -6.68 -1.44
N GLN A 328 -13.64 -5.95 -1.06
CA GLN A 328 -13.25 -4.71 -1.71
C GLN A 328 -11.89 -4.81 -2.38
N SER A 329 -11.61 -3.91 -3.31
CA SER A 329 -10.32 -3.87 -4.01
C SER A 329 -9.17 -3.65 -3.04
N PHE A 330 -8.08 -4.40 -3.22
CA PHE A 330 -6.83 -4.20 -2.49
C PHE A 330 -6.06 -2.95 -2.95
N PHE A 331 -6.41 -2.41 -4.10
CA PHE A 331 -5.83 -1.19 -4.64
C PHE A 331 -6.88 -0.08 -4.63
N PRO A 332 -6.46 1.19 -4.44
CA PRO A 332 -7.34 2.36 -4.50
C PRO A 332 -7.69 2.70 -5.97
N LEU A 333 -8.24 1.73 -6.69
CA LEU A 333 -8.78 1.98 -8.03
C LEU A 333 -10.25 2.37 -7.87
N SER A 334 -10.62 3.46 -8.50
CA SER A 334 -11.99 3.93 -8.65
C SER A 334 -12.74 3.08 -9.67
#